data_aac6eb99a689204ff14f230bdb8bc80b
#
_entry.id   aac6eb99a689204ff14f230bdb8bc80b
#
_cell.length_a   1.000
_cell.length_b   1.000
_cell.length_c   1.000
_cell.angle_alpha   90.00
_cell.angle_beta   90.00
_cell.angle_gamma   90.00
#
_symmetry.space_group_name_H-M   'P 1'
#
loop_
_entity.id
_entity.type
_entity.pdbx_description
1 polymer ?
#
loop_
_entity_poly.entity_id
_entity_poly.type
_entity_poly.pdbx_seq_one_letter_code
_entity_poly.pdbx_strand_id
1 'polypeptide(L)'
;MKSANRFRLAVVLTLCVFFSVGWSAEQLPTRLSDEAFWKLIADFSEPGGSFVSDNFVSNELAFQEVLTSLTDGRKPGGVYLGVGPEQNFTYIAALKPKIAFVFDIRRQNMLEHLMYKAVFEISKDRADFLSRLFSRPRPPDLEEDSSAVVLFNAFDDLAADQDLYQENLRIIKQRLVDAHGFSLTVDDENTVANILRAFYVGGPNLTYSGPRPPTRTILPTYEELMTDSDSSGKPRSFLASEENFQAVQRLQKDNLIVPIVGDFAGPTAIRSVAQYLKDRNSTVTAFYVSNVEQYLFMSESWKKFYSNVATLPLDSKSVFIRPLINTGTGTYTSSPLFRSGFHWDTLLFPIEDLIAAFDTELIHSYYDIIQLPN
;
A
#
# COMPACT_ATOMS: atom_id res chain seq x y z
N MET A 1 -86.02 -34.48 28.22
CA MET A 1 -85.05 -35.08 27.28
C MET A 1 -84.40 -33.95 26.45
N LYS A 2 -83.24 -33.52 26.83
CA LYS A 2 -82.48 -32.49 26.06
C LYS A 2 -81.08 -33.03 25.86
N SER A 3 -80.78 -33.28 24.59
CA SER A 3 -79.43 -33.67 24.09
C SER A 3 -78.48 -32.51 24.16
N ALA A 4 -77.33 -32.69 24.79
CA ALA A 4 -76.27 -31.70 24.85
C ALA A 4 -75.20 -32.02 23.80
N ASN A 5 -75.08 -31.17 22.76
CA ASN A 5 -74.04 -31.19 21.73
C ASN A 5 -72.75 -30.62 22.30
N ARG A 6 -71.71 -31.42 22.43
CA ARG A 6 -70.35 -30.95 22.75
C ARG A 6 -69.56 -30.64 21.46
N PHE A 7 -69.37 -29.36 21.15
CA PHE A 7 -68.44 -28.92 20.17
C PHE A 7 -67.01 -29.06 20.72
N ARG A 8 -66.17 -29.88 20.09
CA ARG A 8 -64.74 -29.94 20.35
C ARG A 8 -64.03 -28.94 19.38
N LEU A 9 -63.52 -27.89 19.97
CA LEU A 9 -62.68 -26.91 19.25
C LEU A 9 -61.24 -27.50 19.15
N ALA A 10 -60.82 -27.88 17.93
CA ALA A 10 -59.46 -28.29 17.67
C ALA A 10 -58.61 -27.04 17.39
N VAL A 11 -57.73 -26.66 18.31
CA VAL A 11 -56.73 -25.61 18.11
C VAL A 11 -55.55 -26.22 17.37
N VAL A 12 -55.39 -25.85 16.09
CA VAL A 12 -54.21 -26.18 15.30
C VAL A 12 -53.14 -25.14 15.61
N LEU A 13 -52.13 -25.52 16.37
CA LEU A 13 -50.94 -24.71 16.63
C LEU A 13 -50.02 -24.84 15.40
N THR A 14 -50.00 -23.83 14.53
CA THR A 14 -49.05 -23.74 13.44
C THR A 14 -47.72 -23.23 14.00
N LEU A 15 -46.73 -24.11 14.15
CA LEU A 15 -45.38 -23.78 14.55
C LEU A 15 -44.68 -23.15 13.36
N CYS A 16 -44.60 -21.81 13.31
CA CYS A 16 -43.74 -21.11 12.36
C CYS A 16 -42.28 -21.25 12.82
N VAL A 17 -41.55 -22.19 12.24
CA VAL A 17 -40.09 -22.28 12.40
C VAL A 17 -39.47 -21.20 11.51
N PHE A 18 -39.11 -20.09 12.13
CA PHE A 18 -38.25 -19.10 11.47
C PHE A 18 -36.83 -19.68 11.34
N PHE A 19 -36.50 -20.19 10.18
CA PHE A 19 -35.09 -20.38 9.81
C PHE A 19 -34.45 -18.96 9.66
N SER A 20 -33.84 -18.49 10.74
CA SER A 20 -32.85 -17.41 10.61
C SER A 20 -31.67 -17.99 9.83
N VAL A 21 -31.63 -17.74 8.52
CA VAL A 21 -30.39 -17.86 7.72
C VAL A 21 -29.46 -16.83 8.31
N GLY A 22 -28.68 -17.25 9.28
CA GLY A 22 -27.57 -16.45 9.77
C GLY A 22 -26.60 -16.26 8.60
N TRP A 23 -26.57 -15.10 7.99
CA TRP A 23 -25.48 -14.71 7.11
C TRP A 23 -24.22 -14.67 7.98
N SER A 24 -23.44 -15.74 7.93
CA SER A 24 -22.08 -15.70 8.44
C SER A 24 -21.35 -14.72 7.56
N ALA A 25 -20.85 -13.62 8.13
CA ALA A 25 -20.03 -12.69 7.39
C ALA A 25 -18.85 -13.46 6.77
N GLU A 26 -18.60 -13.23 5.51
CA GLU A 26 -17.48 -13.82 4.79
C GLU A 26 -16.19 -13.36 5.46
N GLN A 27 -15.24 -14.26 5.66
CA GLN A 27 -13.94 -13.89 6.20
C GLN A 27 -13.03 -13.39 5.08
N LEU A 28 -12.03 -12.56 5.44
CA LEU A 28 -10.99 -12.20 4.49
C LEU A 28 -10.32 -13.46 3.93
N PRO A 29 -10.10 -13.53 2.62
CA PRO A 29 -9.44 -14.67 2.00
C PRO A 29 -7.99 -14.77 2.46
N THR A 30 -7.47 -15.97 2.54
CA THR A 30 -6.03 -16.24 2.73
C THR A 30 -5.29 -16.25 1.41
N ARG A 31 -6.00 -16.31 0.29
CA ARG A 31 -5.53 -16.24 -1.08
C ARG A 31 -6.68 -15.85 -2.00
N LEU A 32 -6.43 -15.04 -3.00
CA LEU A 32 -7.36 -14.78 -4.10
C LEU A 32 -6.92 -15.57 -5.35
N SER A 33 -7.90 -16.06 -6.11
CA SER A 33 -7.61 -16.51 -7.47
C SER A 33 -7.21 -15.31 -8.35
N ASP A 34 -6.52 -15.56 -9.45
CA ASP A 34 -6.13 -14.50 -10.39
C ASP A 34 -7.35 -13.76 -10.93
N GLU A 35 -8.43 -14.47 -11.21
CA GLU A 35 -9.70 -13.89 -11.63
C GLU A 35 -10.32 -13.00 -10.54
N ALA A 36 -10.36 -13.46 -9.28
CA ALA A 36 -10.90 -12.66 -8.17
C ALA A 36 -10.05 -11.43 -7.89
N PHE A 37 -8.72 -11.56 -7.96
CA PHE A 37 -7.78 -10.46 -7.82
C PHE A 37 -7.99 -9.40 -8.91
N TRP A 38 -8.03 -9.82 -10.18
CA TRP A 38 -8.24 -8.90 -11.29
C TRP A 38 -9.62 -8.23 -11.23
N LYS A 39 -10.64 -8.99 -10.80
CA LYS A 39 -11.98 -8.45 -10.59
C LYS A 39 -12.01 -7.35 -9.53
N LEU A 40 -11.31 -7.52 -8.40
CA LEU A 40 -11.21 -6.47 -7.38
C LEU A 40 -10.55 -5.21 -7.96
N ILE A 41 -9.44 -5.36 -8.70
CA ILE A 41 -8.79 -4.23 -9.37
C ILE A 41 -9.77 -3.53 -10.32
N ALA A 42 -10.45 -4.28 -11.18
CA ALA A 42 -11.35 -3.72 -12.18
C ALA A 42 -12.58 -3.03 -11.56
N ASP A 43 -13.22 -3.68 -10.57
CA ASP A 43 -14.47 -3.19 -9.98
C ASP A 43 -14.24 -1.98 -9.05
N PHE A 44 -13.07 -1.90 -8.39
CA PHE A 44 -12.79 -0.86 -7.41
C PHE A 44 -12.06 0.34 -8.02
N SER A 45 -11.47 0.16 -9.21
CA SER A 45 -10.75 1.24 -9.88
C SER A 45 -11.69 2.26 -10.52
N GLU A 46 -11.22 3.49 -10.52
CA GLU A 46 -11.81 4.64 -11.18
C GLU A 46 -11.09 4.94 -12.49
N PRO A 47 -11.64 5.78 -13.36
CA PRO A 47 -10.86 6.33 -14.46
C PRO A 47 -9.60 7.02 -13.91
N GLY A 48 -8.43 6.68 -14.45
CA GLY A 48 -7.17 7.23 -13.99
C GLY A 48 -7.08 8.75 -14.19
N GLY A 49 -6.28 9.38 -13.37
CA GLY A 49 -5.88 10.76 -13.48
C GLY A 49 -4.39 10.91 -13.83
N SER A 50 -3.89 12.13 -13.78
CA SER A 50 -2.49 12.46 -13.99
C SER A 50 -1.87 13.10 -12.75
N PHE A 51 -0.58 12.94 -12.59
CA PHE A 51 0.22 13.62 -11.60
C PHE A 51 1.48 14.20 -12.25
N VAL A 52 2.12 15.17 -11.61
CA VAL A 52 3.25 15.90 -12.19
C VAL A 52 4.56 15.12 -12.26
N SER A 53 4.63 13.96 -11.62
CA SER A 53 5.82 13.12 -11.55
C SER A 53 5.49 11.64 -11.76
N ASP A 54 6.48 10.87 -12.22
CA ASP A 54 6.34 9.43 -12.46
C ASP A 54 6.27 8.61 -11.17
N ASN A 55 6.89 9.08 -10.08
CA ASN A 55 6.93 8.41 -8.76
C ASN A 55 7.38 6.95 -8.85
N PHE A 56 8.50 6.68 -9.52
CA PHE A 56 9.06 5.32 -9.64
C PHE A 56 9.47 4.71 -8.31
N VAL A 57 9.89 5.54 -7.36
CA VAL A 57 10.21 5.16 -5.99
C VAL A 57 9.71 6.26 -5.05
N SER A 58 9.66 6.00 -3.76
CA SER A 58 9.33 7.01 -2.75
C SER A 58 10.32 8.17 -2.75
N ASN A 59 9.92 9.29 -2.15
CA ASN A 59 10.78 10.44 -1.90
C ASN A 59 10.84 10.80 -0.41
N GLU A 60 10.33 9.94 0.47
CA GLU A 60 10.19 10.16 1.90
C GLU A 60 11.32 9.45 2.65
N LEU A 61 12.41 10.13 2.96
CA LEU A 61 13.39 9.63 3.93
C LEU A 61 12.78 9.57 5.33
N ALA A 62 13.36 8.76 6.20
CA ALA A 62 12.91 8.55 7.59
C ALA A 62 11.55 7.87 7.75
N PHE A 63 10.94 7.36 6.68
CA PHE A 63 9.66 6.61 6.77
C PHE A 63 9.78 5.35 7.64
N GLN A 64 10.99 4.85 7.90
CA GLN A 64 11.22 3.69 8.76
C GLN A 64 11.09 4.01 10.26
N GLU A 65 11.19 5.28 10.65
CA GLU A 65 11.13 5.73 12.04
C GLU A 65 9.83 5.34 12.75
N VAL A 66 8.73 5.41 12.03
CA VAL A 66 7.40 5.16 12.58
C VAL A 66 7.13 3.68 12.88
N LEU A 67 7.94 2.77 12.33
CA LEU A 67 7.65 1.33 12.35
C LEU A 67 7.64 0.73 13.76
N THR A 68 8.48 1.21 14.65
CA THR A 68 8.47 0.76 16.05
C THR A 68 7.14 1.09 16.70
N SER A 69 6.69 2.34 16.63
CA SER A 69 5.40 2.78 17.18
C SER A 69 4.22 2.16 16.44
N LEU A 70 4.34 1.99 15.12
CA LEU A 70 3.30 1.36 14.29
C LEU A 70 3.03 -0.09 14.69
N THR A 71 4.05 -0.82 15.14
CA THR A 71 3.92 -2.25 15.51
C THR A 71 3.74 -2.47 17.01
N ASP A 72 3.97 -1.46 17.85
CA ASP A 72 3.87 -1.59 19.30
C ASP A 72 2.45 -1.95 19.75
N GLY A 73 2.34 -3.00 20.55
CA GLY A 73 1.06 -3.51 21.07
C GLY A 73 0.08 -4.00 19.99
N ARG A 74 0.49 -4.14 18.74
CA ARG A 74 -0.33 -4.66 17.63
C ARG A 74 0.02 -6.11 17.33
N LYS A 75 -1.01 -6.89 17.05
CA LYS A 75 -0.83 -8.24 16.49
C LYS A 75 -0.79 -8.17 14.97
N PRO A 76 0.00 -9.05 14.31
CA PRO A 76 -0.07 -9.22 12.86
C PRO A 76 -1.50 -9.48 12.39
N GLY A 77 -1.86 -8.92 11.25
CA GLY A 77 -3.20 -9.09 10.68
C GLY A 77 -3.91 -7.76 10.41
N GLY A 78 -5.24 -7.81 10.25
CA GLY A 78 -6.03 -6.64 9.86
C GLY A 78 -5.84 -6.28 8.39
N VAL A 79 -6.10 -5.03 8.04
CA VAL A 79 -6.06 -4.53 6.67
C VAL A 79 -5.14 -3.31 6.58
N TYR A 80 -4.30 -3.30 5.57
CA TYR A 80 -3.46 -2.16 5.24
C TYR A 80 -4.01 -1.42 4.03
N LEU A 81 -4.06 -0.10 4.12
CA LEU A 81 -4.32 0.79 2.99
C LEU A 81 -3.09 1.68 2.77
N GLY A 82 -2.79 1.99 1.50
CA GLY A 82 -1.65 2.85 1.20
C GLY A 82 -1.79 3.55 -0.13
N VAL A 83 -0.80 4.41 -0.45
CA VAL A 83 -0.71 5.16 -1.71
C VAL A 83 0.71 5.12 -2.26
N GLY A 84 0.82 5.21 -3.58
CA GLY A 84 2.12 5.36 -4.24
C GLY A 84 2.92 4.06 -4.34
N PRO A 85 4.27 4.16 -4.52
CA PRO A 85 5.09 3.03 -4.92
C PRO A 85 5.50 2.10 -3.75
N GLU A 86 6.72 1.60 -3.81
CA GLU A 86 7.28 0.48 -3.02
C GLU A 86 7.40 0.72 -1.51
N GLN A 87 7.34 1.94 -1.00
CA GLN A 87 7.37 2.25 0.44
C GLN A 87 6.31 1.45 1.20
N ASN A 88 5.17 1.21 0.55
CA ASN A 88 4.09 0.38 1.06
C ASN A 88 4.56 -1.02 1.49
N PHE A 89 5.52 -1.62 0.77
CA PHE A 89 6.01 -2.96 1.09
C PHE A 89 6.70 -3.03 2.45
N THR A 90 7.32 -1.94 2.89
CA THR A 90 7.92 -1.86 4.22
C THR A 90 6.87 -1.86 5.32
N TYR A 91 5.81 -1.10 5.19
CA TYR A 91 4.70 -1.12 6.14
C TYR A 91 3.97 -2.47 6.14
N ILE A 92 3.79 -3.06 4.95
CA ILE A 92 3.19 -4.39 4.78
C ILE A 92 4.05 -5.47 5.46
N ALA A 93 5.39 -5.43 5.28
CA ALA A 93 6.31 -6.37 5.94
C ALA A 93 6.24 -6.28 7.47
N ALA A 94 6.11 -5.06 8.01
CA ALA A 94 6.04 -4.81 9.45
C ALA A 94 4.69 -5.23 10.05
N LEU A 95 3.58 -4.88 9.42
CA LEU A 95 2.23 -5.14 9.91
C LEU A 95 1.72 -6.55 9.61
N LYS A 96 2.27 -7.21 8.59
CA LYS A 96 1.84 -8.54 8.10
C LYS A 96 0.30 -8.61 7.98
N PRO A 97 -0.34 -7.71 7.20
CA PRO A 97 -1.79 -7.65 7.09
C PRO A 97 -2.34 -8.90 6.39
N LYS A 98 -3.64 -9.18 6.58
CA LYS A 98 -4.33 -10.24 5.83
C LYS A 98 -4.54 -9.88 4.37
N ILE A 99 -4.72 -8.60 4.07
CA ILE A 99 -4.85 -8.04 2.73
C ILE A 99 -4.41 -6.58 2.77
N ALA A 100 -3.86 -6.10 1.66
CA ALA A 100 -3.47 -4.73 1.46
C ALA A 100 -4.10 -4.16 0.19
N PHE A 101 -4.54 -2.90 0.23
CA PHE A 101 -4.99 -2.15 -0.94
C PHE A 101 -4.10 -0.93 -1.11
N VAL A 102 -3.52 -0.78 -2.31
CA VAL A 102 -2.64 0.36 -2.61
C VAL A 102 -3.30 1.19 -3.71
N PHE A 103 -3.60 2.43 -3.38
CA PHE A 103 -4.27 3.36 -4.28
C PHE A 103 -3.26 4.28 -4.97
N ASP A 104 -3.58 4.72 -6.15
CA ASP A 104 -3.00 5.89 -6.78
C ASP A 104 -3.96 6.43 -7.84
N ILE A 105 -3.99 7.73 -8.03
CA ILE A 105 -4.78 8.34 -9.11
C ILE A 105 -4.26 7.94 -10.50
N ARG A 106 -2.99 7.55 -10.60
CA ARG A 106 -2.35 7.15 -11.85
C ARG A 106 -2.46 5.65 -12.08
N ARG A 107 -2.89 5.28 -13.28
CA ARG A 107 -2.86 3.88 -13.74
C ARG A 107 -1.44 3.31 -13.78
N GLN A 108 -0.44 4.16 -14.03
CA GLN A 108 0.97 3.78 -14.02
C GLN A 108 1.39 3.12 -12.70
N ASN A 109 0.96 3.66 -11.54
CA ASN A 109 1.31 3.09 -10.24
C ASN A 109 0.67 1.69 -10.04
N MET A 110 -0.58 1.49 -10.49
CA MET A 110 -1.19 0.16 -10.49
C MET A 110 -0.34 -0.83 -11.32
N LEU A 111 0.11 -0.42 -12.52
CA LEU A 111 0.95 -1.25 -13.39
C LEU A 111 2.34 -1.49 -12.79
N GLU A 112 2.88 -0.54 -12.07
CA GLU A 112 4.13 -0.69 -11.32
C GLU A 112 4.00 -1.76 -10.22
N HIS A 113 2.91 -1.75 -9.45
CA HIS A 113 2.64 -2.79 -8.47
C HIS A 113 2.43 -4.16 -9.11
N LEU A 114 1.82 -4.25 -10.30
CA LEU A 114 1.73 -5.50 -11.07
C LEU A 114 3.10 -5.97 -11.56
N MET A 115 3.96 -5.05 -12.02
CA MET A 115 5.35 -5.37 -12.36
C MET A 115 6.10 -5.91 -11.13
N TYR A 116 6.01 -5.23 -9.98
CA TYR A 116 6.59 -5.71 -8.73
C TYR A 116 6.05 -7.10 -8.35
N LYS A 117 4.73 -7.32 -8.48
CA LYS A 117 4.12 -8.64 -8.24
C LYS A 117 4.83 -9.72 -9.06
N ALA A 118 4.97 -9.52 -10.37
CA ALA A 118 5.65 -10.48 -11.23
C ALA A 118 7.11 -10.71 -10.80
N VAL A 119 7.85 -9.63 -10.48
CA VAL A 119 9.25 -9.73 -10.02
C VAL A 119 9.35 -10.48 -8.69
N PHE A 120 8.48 -10.18 -7.70
CA PHE A 120 8.43 -10.95 -6.45
C PHE A 120 8.16 -12.42 -6.67
N GLU A 121 7.23 -12.78 -7.55
CA GLU A 121 6.83 -14.17 -7.79
C GLU A 121 7.93 -15.02 -8.41
N ILE A 122 8.71 -14.42 -9.34
CA ILE A 122 9.77 -15.13 -10.06
C ILE A 122 11.11 -15.11 -9.31
N SER A 123 11.24 -14.29 -8.27
CA SER A 123 12.48 -14.16 -7.49
C SER A 123 12.59 -15.23 -6.42
N LYS A 124 13.81 -15.72 -6.21
CA LYS A 124 14.12 -16.71 -5.17
C LYS A 124 14.33 -16.06 -3.81
N ASP A 125 15.00 -14.92 -3.79
CA ASP A 125 15.42 -14.16 -2.63
C ASP A 125 15.60 -12.68 -2.99
N ARG A 126 16.02 -11.86 -2.03
CA ARG A 126 16.26 -10.42 -2.20
C ARG A 126 17.28 -10.09 -3.28
N ALA A 127 18.35 -10.88 -3.37
CA ALA A 127 19.41 -10.66 -4.35
C ALA A 127 18.91 -10.96 -5.78
N ASP A 128 18.14 -12.04 -5.97
CA ASP A 128 17.51 -12.35 -7.26
C ASP A 128 16.45 -11.29 -7.63
N PHE A 129 15.71 -10.79 -6.63
CA PHE A 129 14.76 -9.69 -6.82
C PHE A 129 15.44 -8.43 -7.37
N LEU A 130 16.52 -7.96 -6.74
CA LEU A 130 17.26 -6.78 -7.20
C LEU A 130 17.97 -7.03 -8.54
N SER A 131 18.52 -8.23 -8.75
CA SER A 131 19.10 -8.64 -10.04
C SER A 131 18.10 -8.48 -11.18
N ARG A 132 16.86 -8.95 -10.97
CA ARG A 132 15.78 -8.84 -11.97
C ARG A 132 15.30 -7.41 -12.14
N LEU A 133 15.06 -6.71 -11.03
CA LEU A 133 14.55 -5.35 -11.04
C LEU A 133 15.52 -4.39 -11.76
N PHE A 134 16.82 -4.48 -11.45
CA PHE A 134 17.84 -3.65 -12.05
C PHE A 134 18.40 -4.22 -13.37
N SER A 135 18.02 -5.45 -13.72
CA SER A 135 18.59 -6.18 -14.85
C SER A 135 20.11 -6.17 -14.83
N ARG A 136 20.68 -6.52 -13.69
CA ARG A 136 22.11 -6.68 -13.45
C ARG A 136 22.41 -8.11 -13.05
N PRO A 137 23.57 -8.69 -13.43
CA PRO A 137 23.95 -10.03 -13.03
C PRO A 137 23.89 -10.17 -11.49
N ARG A 138 23.37 -11.28 -11.01
CA ARG A 138 23.35 -11.55 -9.57
C ARG A 138 24.79 -11.67 -9.04
N PRO A 139 25.20 -10.90 -8.02
CA PRO A 139 26.47 -11.07 -7.36
C PRO A 139 26.61 -12.49 -6.78
N PRO A 140 27.75 -13.18 -6.96
CA PRO A 140 27.90 -14.60 -6.57
C PRO A 140 27.99 -14.81 -5.05
N ASP A 141 28.52 -13.85 -4.32
CA ASP A 141 28.93 -14.02 -2.91
C ASP A 141 27.95 -13.38 -1.89
N LEU A 142 26.68 -13.20 -2.29
CA LEU A 142 25.64 -12.67 -1.40
C LEU A 142 24.99 -13.81 -0.62
N GLU A 143 25.10 -13.71 0.69
CA GLU A 143 24.46 -14.62 1.63
C GLU A 143 23.02 -14.18 1.97
N GLU A 144 22.19 -15.11 2.43
CA GLU A 144 20.78 -14.86 2.74
C GLU A 144 20.62 -13.83 3.87
N ASP A 145 21.55 -13.77 4.82
CA ASP A 145 21.58 -12.84 5.95
C ASP A 145 22.34 -11.54 5.68
N SER A 146 22.86 -11.32 4.45
CA SER A 146 23.50 -10.08 4.07
C SER A 146 22.63 -8.87 4.41
N SER A 147 23.21 -7.81 5.01
CA SER A 147 22.46 -6.58 5.27
C SER A 147 22.02 -5.88 3.99
N ALA A 148 21.00 -5.02 4.05
CA ALA A 148 20.58 -4.23 2.88
C ALA A 148 21.74 -3.42 2.29
N VAL A 149 22.61 -2.84 3.13
CA VAL A 149 23.80 -2.09 2.70
C VAL A 149 24.75 -2.99 1.89
N VAL A 150 25.06 -4.18 2.37
CA VAL A 150 25.92 -5.14 1.64
C VAL A 150 25.25 -5.57 0.34
N LEU A 151 23.93 -5.78 0.38
CA LEU A 151 23.15 -6.16 -0.80
C LEU A 151 23.21 -5.08 -1.88
N PHE A 152 22.95 -3.81 -1.56
CA PHE A 152 22.94 -2.71 -2.54
C PHE A 152 24.35 -2.41 -3.05
N ASN A 153 25.35 -2.33 -2.18
CA ASN A 153 26.75 -2.10 -2.57
C ASN A 153 27.24 -3.15 -3.58
N ALA A 154 26.76 -4.39 -3.49
CA ALA A 154 27.12 -5.44 -4.43
C ALA A 154 26.57 -5.20 -5.85
N PHE A 155 25.55 -4.35 -5.99
CA PHE A 155 24.99 -3.98 -7.30
C PHE A 155 25.52 -2.64 -7.86
N ASP A 156 26.17 -1.79 -7.03
CA ASP A 156 26.56 -0.44 -7.44
C ASP A 156 27.49 -0.41 -8.64
N ASP A 157 28.54 -1.23 -8.61
CA ASP A 157 29.57 -1.30 -9.63
C ASP A 157 29.20 -2.19 -10.83
N LEU A 158 28.05 -2.89 -10.76
CA LEU A 158 27.62 -3.78 -11.83
C LEU A 158 26.94 -2.99 -12.95
N ALA A 159 27.40 -3.18 -14.17
CA ALA A 159 26.70 -2.65 -15.33
C ALA A 159 25.35 -3.34 -15.53
N ALA A 160 24.34 -2.56 -15.90
CA ALA A 160 23.08 -3.11 -16.34
C ALA A 160 23.28 -3.88 -17.67
N ASP A 161 22.61 -5.03 -17.80
CA ASP A 161 22.74 -5.95 -18.92
C ASP A 161 21.49 -5.90 -19.80
N GLN A 162 21.67 -5.57 -21.08
CA GLN A 162 20.57 -5.42 -22.02
C GLN A 162 19.83 -6.74 -22.29
N ASP A 163 20.54 -7.85 -22.33
CA ASP A 163 19.93 -9.17 -22.58
C ASP A 163 19.09 -9.61 -21.37
N LEU A 164 19.60 -9.39 -20.14
CA LEU A 164 18.82 -9.58 -18.91
C LEU A 164 17.59 -8.68 -18.87
N TYR A 165 17.69 -7.42 -19.30
CA TYR A 165 16.52 -6.53 -19.36
C TYR A 165 15.45 -7.09 -20.31
N GLN A 166 15.83 -7.50 -21.51
CA GLN A 166 14.87 -8.06 -22.47
C GLN A 166 14.24 -9.33 -21.94
N GLU A 167 15.04 -10.22 -21.33
CA GLU A 167 14.54 -11.46 -20.76
C GLU A 167 13.62 -11.22 -19.56
N ASN A 168 13.99 -10.33 -18.63
CA ASN A 168 13.15 -9.97 -17.49
C ASN A 168 11.82 -9.36 -17.95
N LEU A 169 11.85 -8.43 -18.92
CA LEU A 169 10.64 -7.85 -19.49
C LEU A 169 9.74 -8.92 -20.12
N ARG A 170 10.32 -9.84 -20.89
CA ARG A 170 9.57 -10.94 -21.50
C ARG A 170 8.91 -11.82 -20.44
N ILE A 171 9.66 -12.21 -19.38
CA ILE A 171 9.14 -13.05 -18.29
C ILE A 171 8.05 -12.32 -17.52
N ILE A 172 8.22 -11.03 -17.20
CA ILE A 172 7.22 -10.21 -16.50
C ILE A 172 5.92 -10.15 -17.30
N LYS A 173 5.99 -9.85 -18.61
CA LYS A 173 4.81 -9.81 -19.48
C LYS A 173 4.13 -11.18 -19.55
N GLN A 174 4.90 -12.23 -19.79
CA GLN A 174 4.37 -13.60 -19.80
C GLN A 174 3.69 -13.96 -18.45
N ARG A 175 4.26 -13.51 -17.34
CA ARG A 175 3.68 -13.77 -16.01
C ARG A 175 2.34 -13.06 -15.84
N LEU A 176 2.26 -11.79 -16.21
CA LEU A 176 1.04 -10.98 -16.03
C LEU A 176 -0.07 -11.36 -17.02
N VAL A 177 0.28 -11.54 -18.30
CA VAL A 177 -0.71 -11.76 -19.37
C VAL A 177 -1.04 -13.24 -19.53
N ASP A 178 -0.01 -14.10 -19.73
CA ASP A 178 -0.26 -15.50 -20.06
C ASP A 178 -0.57 -16.36 -18.83
N ALA A 179 0.17 -16.17 -17.73
CA ALA A 179 0.00 -17.00 -16.54
C ALA A 179 -1.16 -16.55 -15.65
N HIS A 180 -1.27 -15.24 -15.37
CA HIS A 180 -2.36 -14.68 -14.55
C HIS A 180 -3.61 -14.32 -15.36
N GLY A 181 -3.50 -14.18 -16.68
CA GLY A 181 -4.63 -13.80 -17.53
C GLY A 181 -5.13 -12.37 -17.31
N PHE A 182 -4.28 -11.45 -16.81
CA PHE A 182 -4.69 -10.07 -16.61
C PHE A 182 -4.92 -9.36 -17.94
N SER A 183 -6.06 -8.67 -18.07
CA SER A 183 -6.47 -8.01 -19.30
C SER A 183 -5.74 -6.67 -19.47
N LEU A 184 -4.43 -6.72 -19.73
CA LEU A 184 -3.60 -5.56 -20.00
C LEU A 184 -3.72 -5.14 -21.47
N THR A 185 -3.83 -3.84 -21.70
CA THR A 185 -3.78 -3.27 -23.07
C THR A 185 -2.32 -3.18 -23.55
N VAL A 186 -2.12 -2.97 -24.83
CA VAL A 186 -0.78 -2.71 -25.40
C VAL A 186 -0.12 -1.50 -24.74
N ASP A 187 -0.89 -0.46 -24.40
CA ASP A 187 -0.37 0.72 -23.70
C ASP A 187 0.03 0.40 -22.24
N ASP A 188 -0.71 -0.48 -21.57
CA ASP A 188 -0.33 -0.98 -20.24
C ASP A 188 0.98 -1.76 -20.29
N GLU A 189 1.15 -2.65 -21.26
CA GLU A 189 2.39 -3.40 -21.43
C GLU A 189 3.58 -2.49 -21.77
N ASN A 190 3.37 -1.44 -22.57
CA ASN A 190 4.39 -0.43 -22.86
C ASN A 190 4.74 0.36 -21.60
N THR A 191 3.75 0.68 -20.77
CA THR A 191 3.97 1.36 -19.48
C THR A 191 4.78 0.48 -18.54
N VAL A 192 4.46 -0.81 -18.41
CA VAL A 192 5.28 -1.77 -17.63
C VAL A 192 6.73 -1.81 -18.15
N ALA A 193 6.92 -1.83 -19.47
CA ALA A 193 8.26 -1.79 -20.05
C ALA A 193 9.01 -0.50 -19.72
N ASN A 194 8.33 0.66 -19.72
CA ASN A 194 8.93 1.94 -19.38
C ASN A 194 9.30 2.01 -17.89
N ILE A 195 8.47 1.47 -17.00
CA ILE A 195 8.76 1.40 -15.58
C ILE A 195 10.01 0.53 -15.35
N LEU A 196 10.01 -0.71 -15.89
CA LEU A 196 11.19 -1.59 -15.76
C LEU A 196 12.45 -0.95 -16.34
N ARG A 197 12.31 -0.17 -17.44
CA ARG A 197 13.44 0.58 -18.04
C ARG A 197 13.98 1.65 -17.09
N ALA A 198 13.14 2.30 -16.28
CA ALA A 198 13.61 3.26 -15.29
C ALA A 198 14.50 2.57 -14.25
N PHE A 199 14.10 1.39 -13.75
CA PHE A 199 14.93 0.57 -12.86
C PHE A 199 16.21 0.03 -13.54
N TYR A 200 16.12 -0.39 -14.79
CA TYR A 200 17.28 -0.82 -15.57
C TYR A 200 18.33 0.30 -15.69
N VAL A 201 17.90 1.52 -16.02
CA VAL A 201 18.80 2.66 -16.22
C VAL A 201 19.29 3.23 -14.88
N GLY A 202 18.40 3.38 -13.90
CA GLY A 202 18.72 4.00 -12.63
C GLY A 202 19.37 3.04 -11.64
N GLY A 203 18.99 1.76 -11.65
CA GLY A 203 19.47 0.78 -10.68
C GLY A 203 19.30 1.26 -9.25
N PRO A 204 20.30 1.05 -8.35
CA PRO A 204 20.31 1.57 -6.98
C PRO A 204 20.10 3.08 -6.90
N ASN A 205 20.55 3.82 -7.92
CA ASN A 205 20.50 5.28 -8.02
C ASN A 205 19.19 5.83 -8.61
N LEU A 206 18.17 5.01 -8.82
CA LEU A 206 16.84 5.48 -9.23
C LEU A 206 16.26 6.40 -8.17
N THR A 207 15.67 7.53 -8.57
CA THR A 207 14.95 8.44 -7.69
C THR A 207 13.47 8.51 -8.09
N TYR A 208 12.68 9.18 -7.28
CA TYR A 208 11.27 9.46 -7.49
C TYR A 208 10.89 9.87 -8.92
N SER A 209 11.72 10.71 -9.57
CA SER A 209 11.46 11.24 -10.92
C SER A 209 12.34 10.61 -12.01
N GLY A 210 13.05 9.53 -11.71
CA GLY A 210 13.95 8.86 -12.64
C GLY A 210 15.39 8.72 -12.11
N PRO A 211 16.34 8.33 -12.94
CA PRO A 211 17.74 8.20 -12.54
C PRO A 211 18.28 9.51 -11.97
N ARG A 212 19.08 9.42 -10.90
CA ARG A 212 19.68 10.60 -10.23
C ARG A 212 20.46 11.42 -11.24
N PRO A 213 20.13 12.71 -11.44
CA PRO A 213 20.94 13.57 -12.30
C PRO A 213 22.29 13.83 -11.64
N PRO A 214 23.34 14.16 -12.43
CA PRO A 214 24.67 14.45 -11.89
C PRO A 214 24.73 15.73 -11.01
N THR A 215 23.68 16.55 -11.04
CA THR A 215 23.52 17.72 -10.15
C THR A 215 22.85 17.27 -8.84
N ARG A 216 23.38 17.77 -7.72
CA ARG A 216 22.91 17.45 -6.36
C ARG A 216 21.40 17.64 -6.22
N THR A 217 20.64 16.58 -6.29
CA THR A 217 19.19 16.57 -6.02
C THR A 217 18.94 16.25 -4.55
N ILE A 218 17.87 16.81 -4.00
CA ILE A 218 17.40 16.58 -2.61
C ILE A 218 16.64 15.25 -2.51
N LEU A 219 16.31 14.61 -3.66
CA LEU A 219 15.53 13.39 -3.71
C LEU A 219 16.39 12.17 -3.37
N PRO A 220 15.93 11.29 -2.46
CA PRO A 220 16.64 10.07 -2.13
C PRO A 220 16.65 9.09 -3.32
N THR A 221 17.68 8.24 -3.35
CA THR A 221 17.75 7.11 -4.25
C THR A 221 17.03 5.89 -3.66
N TYR A 222 16.73 4.91 -4.51
CA TYR A 222 16.16 3.64 -4.06
C TYR A 222 17.05 2.95 -3.02
N GLU A 223 18.38 2.97 -3.22
CA GLU A 223 19.34 2.49 -2.24
C GLU A 223 19.24 3.23 -0.92
N GLU A 224 19.27 4.58 -0.93
CA GLU A 224 19.17 5.40 0.29
C GLU A 224 17.89 5.10 1.06
N LEU A 225 16.74 4.91 0.36
CA LEU A 225 15.46 4.54 0.98
C LEU A 225 15.49 3.16 1.62
N MET A 226 16.12 2.18 0.97
CA MET A 226 16.11 0.79 1.41
C MET A 226 17.19 0.47 2.45
N THR A 227 18.28 1.24 2.47
CA THR A 227 19.42 1.06 3.41
C THR A 227 19.33 1.95 4.65
N ASP A 228 18.40 2.92 4.66
CA ASP A 228 18.14 3.76 5.83
C ASP A 228 17.74 2.91 7.05
N SER A 229 17.88 3.50 8.23
CA SER A 229 17.56 2.87 9.50
C SER A 229 16.73 3.80 10.38
N ASP A 230 15.97 3.22 11.31
CA ASP A 230 15.29 3.99 12.34
C ASP A 230 16.29 4.65 13.31
N SER A 231 15.80 5.50 14.22
CA SER A 231 16.62 6.21 15.23
C SER A 231 17.40 5.30 16.17
N SER A 232 17.06 4.03 16.25
CA SER A 232 17.84 3.03 17.01
C SER A 232 18.96 2.42 16.18
N GLY A 233 19.13 2.83 14.91
CA GLY A 233 20.08 2.27 13.96
C GLY A 233 19.65 0.93 13.36
N LYS A 234 18.37 0.56 13.49
CA LYS A 234 17.85 -0.70 12.97
C LYS A 234 17.27 -0.49 11.57
N PRO A 235 17.80 -1.18 10.53
CA PRO A 235 17.19 -1.18 9.22
C PRO A 235 15.86 -1.94 9.25
N ARG A 236 14.82 -1.37 8.62
CA ARG A 236 13.46 -1.91 8.68
C ARG A 236 12.77 -2.03 7.35
N SER A 237 13.43 -1.67 6.25
CA SER A 237 12.84 -1.78 4.92
C SER A 237 12.42 -3.22 4.60
N PHE A 238 11.56 -3.40 3.60
CA PHE A 238 11.19 -4.74 3.15
C PHE A 238 12.39 -5.52 2.59
N LEU A 239 13.49 -4.83 2.22
CA LEU A 239 14.75 -5.41 1.80
C LEU A 239 15.79 -5.53 2.93
N ALA A 240 15.47 -5.11 4.16
CA ALA A 240 16.39 -5.17 5.29
C ALA A 240 16.74 -6.61 5.71
N SER A 241 15.83 -7.54 5.52
CA SER A 241 16.04 -8.96 5.83
C SER A 241 15.26 -9.86 4.88
N GLU A 242 15.70 -11.10 4.75
CA GLU A 242 14.99 -12.10 3.96
C GLU A 242 13.58 -12.38 4.53
N GLU A 243 13.41 -12.34 5.86
CA GLU A 243 12.09 -12.48 6.50
C GLU A 243 11.11 -11.40 6.05
N ASN A 244 11.55 -10.13 6.01
CA ASN A 244 10.74 -9.01 5.57
C ASN A 244 10.34 -9.16 4.10
N PHE A 245 11.31 -9.50 3.24
CA PHE A 245 11.09 -9.74 1.83
C PHE A 245 10.09 -10.86 1.59
N GLN A 246 10.28 -12.00 2.24
CA GLN A 246 9.38 -13.16 2.12
C GLN A 246 7.98 -12.88 2.65
N ALA A 247 7.84 -12.00 3.65
CA ALA A 247 6.51 -11.58 4.13
C ALA A 247 5.72 -10.88 3.02
N VAL A 248 6.36 -9.96 2.27
CA VAL A 248 5.75 -9.31 1.11
C VAL A 248 5.54 -10.30 -0.04
N GLN A 249 6.56 -11.11 -0.34
CA GLN A 249 6.50 -12.09 -1.43
C GLN A 249 5.32 -13.07 -1.27
N ARG A 250 5.05 -13.54 -0.05
CA ARG A 250 3.89 -14.41 0.21
C ARG A 250 2.58 -13.72 -0.14
N LEU A 251 2.39 -12.48 0.30
CA LEU A 251 1.18 -11.73 -0.01
C LEU A 251 1.05 -11.45 -1.52
N GLN A 252 2.16 -11.21 -2.23
CA GLN A 252 2.17 -11.08 -3.69
C GLN A 252 1.76 -12.41 -4.37
N LYS A 253 2.32 -13.54 -3.94
CA LYS A 253 2.00 -14.88 -4.46
C LYS A 253 0.56 -15.31 -4.17
N ASP A 254 -0.02 -14.80 -3.08
CA ASP A 254 -1.39 -15.10 -2.67
C ASP A 254 -2.41 -14.06 -3.19
N ASN A 255 -1.98 -13.12 -4.05
CA ASN A 255 -2.83 -12.06 -4.61
C ASN A 255 -3.48 -11.15 -3.53
N LEU A 256 -2.77 -10.89 -2.43
CA LEU A 256 -3.28 -10.14 -1.28
C LEU A 256 -2.74 -8.72 -1.17
N ILE A 257 -1.96 -8.24 -2.15
CA ILE A 257 -1.62 -6.82 -2.32
C ILE A 257 -2.32 -6.34 -3.59
N VAL A 258 -3.44 -5.66 -3.43
CA VAL A 258 -4.37 -5.27 -4.52
C VAL A 258 -4.14 -3.81 -4.89
N PRO A 259 -3.52 -3.50 -6.04
CA PRO A 259 -3.37 -2.13 -6.50
C PRO A 259 -4.65 -1.63 -7.16
N ILE A 260 -5.05 -0.39 -6.85
CA ILE A 260 -6.31 0.22 -7.31
C ILE A 260 -6.00 1.59 -7.90
N VAL A 261 -6.52 1.86 -9.09
CA VAL A 261 -6.55 3.21 -9.63
C VAL A 261 -7.68 3.97 -8.95
N GLY A 262 -7.37 5.01 -8.17
CA GLY A 262 -8.40 5.74 -7.44
C GLY A 262 -7.94 7.10 -6.95
N ASP A 263 -8.84 8.06 -7.08
CA ASP A 263 -8.72 9.36 -6.43
C ASP A 263 -9.22 9.22 -4.98
N PHE A 264 -8.47 9.70 -4.01
CA PHE A 264 -8.90 9.70 -2.61
C PHE A 264 -10.22 10.47 -2.41
N ALA A 265 -10.45 11.52 -3.19
CA ALA A 265 -11.69 12.27 -3.22
C ALA A 265 -12.73 11.72 -4.20
N GLY A 266 -12.40 10.61 -4.88
CA GLY A 266 -13.27 9.96 -5.87
C GLY A 266 -14.47 9.27 -5.23
N PRO A 267 -15.48 8.95 -6.03
CA PRO A 267 -16.73 8.39 -5.51
C PRO A 267 -16.67 6.88 -5.24
N THR A 268 -15.66 6.15 -5.74
CA THR A 268 -15.72 4.68 -5.83
C THR A 268 -14.64 3.97 -5.04
N ALA A 269 -13.37 4.24 -5.28
CA ALA A 269 -12.26 3.38 -4.85
C ALA A 269 -12.24 3.10 -3.34
N ILE A 270 -12.14 4.11 -2.49
CA ILE A 270 -12.12 3.93 -1.02
C ILE A 270 -13.44 3.33 -0.52
N ARG A 271 -14.58 3.75 -1.08
CA ARG A 271 -15.91 3.26 -0.67
C ARG A 271 -16.12 1.79 -1.03
N SER A 272 -15.62 1.35 -2.18
CA SER A 272 -15.69 -0.06 -2.59
C SER A 272 -14.86 -0.94 -1.65
N VAL A 273 -13.66 -0.50 -1.30
CA VAL A 273 -12.83 -1.18 -0.28
C VAL A 273 -13.54 -1.18 1.08
N ALA A 274 -14.13 -0.05 1.49
CA ALA A 274 -14.87 0.02 2.75
C ALA A 274 -16.02 -0.99 2.80
N GLN A 275 -16.81 -1.10 1.73
CA GLN A 275 -17.90 -2.07 1.63
C GLN A 275 -17.37 -3.51 1.65
N TYR A 276 -16.34 -3.81 0.85
CA TYR A 276 -15.70 -5.12 0.82
C TYR A 276 -15.24 -5.58 2.21
N LEU A 277 -14.67 -4.68 3.01
CA LEU A 277 -14.18 -4.95 4.36
C LEU A 277 -15.32 -5.13 5.37
N LYS A 278 -16.38 -4.31 5.27
CA LYS A 278 -17.58 -4.44 6.12
C LYS A 278 -18.28 -5.78 5.93
N ASP A 279 -18.41 -6.23 4.67
CA ASP A 279 -19.02 -7.52 4.33
C ASP A 279 -18.23 -8.70 4.94
N ARG A 280 -16.93 -8.46 5.29
CA ARG A 280 -16.01 -9.45 5.85
C ARG A 280 -15.63 -9.21 7.31
N ASN A 281 -16.37 -8.34 8.01
CA ASN A 281 -16.12 -7.98 9.42
C ASN A 281 -14.64 -7.69 9.69
N SER A 282 -14.02 -6.92 8.83
CA SER A 282 -12.58 -6.64 8.88
C SER A 282 -12.32 -5.16 9.07
N THR A 283 -11.30 -4.83 9.86
CA THR A 283 -10.98 -3.48 10.29
C THR A 283 -9.68 -3.02 9.64
N VAL A 284 -9.62 -1.75 9.23
CA VAL A 284 -8.41 -1.10 8.73
C VAL A 284 -7.45 -0.89 9.90
N THR A 285 -6.22 -1.41 9.78
CA THR A 285 -5.18 -1.24 10.79
C THR A 285 -4.39 0.05 10.60
N ALA A 286 -4.00 0.33 9.36
CA ALA A 286 -3.23 1.52 9.01
C ALA A 286 -3.57 1.97 7.59
N PHE A 287 -3.51 3.29 7.38
CA PHE A 287 -3.66 3.91 6.07
C PHE A 287 -2.51 4.90 5.84
N TYR A 288 -1.56 4.53 4.99
CA TYR A 288 -0.49 5.42 4.55
C TYR A 288 -1.03 6.35 3.46
N VAL A 289 -0.99 7.65 3.74
CA VAL A 289 -1.61 8.67 2.88
C VAL A 289 -0.61 9.54 2.14
N SER A 290 0.71 9.36 2.38
CA SER A 290 1.74 10.24 1.83
C SER A 290 1.37 11.72 2.00
N ASN A 291 1.77 12.58 1.09
CA ASN A 291 1.41 14.00 1.08
C ASN A 291 0.12 14.31 0.27
N VAL A 292 -0.71 13.30 0.00
CA VAL A 292 -1.95 13.47 -0.80
C VAL A 292 -2.88 14.50 -0.18
N GLU A 293 -3.00 14.55 1.16
CA GLU A 293 -3.85 15.51 1.85
C GLU A 293 -3.51 16.95 1.49
N GLN A 294 -2.23 17.30 1.29
CA GLN A 294 -1.83 18.65 0.87
C GLN A 294 -2.46 19.03 -0.46
N TYR A 295 -2.44 18.11 -1.45
CA TYR A 295 -3.06 18.32 -2.76
C TYR A 295 -4.58 18.43 -2.67
N LEU A 296 -5.20 17.64 -1.80
CA LEU A 296 -6.65 17.66 -1.58
C LEU A 296 -7.10 18.97 -0.92
N PHE A 297 -6.31 19.55 -0.02
CA PHE A 297 -6.57 20.89 0.51
C PHE A 297 -6.38 21.98 -0.54
N MET A 298 -5.34 21.90 -1.36
CA MET A 298 -5.11 22.85 -2.46
C MET A 298 -6.24 22.82 -3.51
N SER A 299 -6.84 21.65 -3.76
CA SER A 299 -7.95 21.46 -4.71
C SER A 299 -9.33 21.57 -4.08
N GLU A 300 -9.42 21.92 -2.79
CA GLU A 300 -10.67 21.99 -1.99
C GLU A 300 -11.48 20.68 -1.98
N SER A 301 -10.84 19.54 -2.27
CA SER A 301 -11.49 18.23 -2.34
C SER A 301 -11.34 17.38 -1.07
N TRP A 302 -10.61 17.87 -0.06
CA TRP A 302 -10.33 17.18 1.20
C TRP A 302 -11.59 16.72 1.96
N LYS A 303 -12.70 17.46 1.88
CA LYS A 303 -13.98 17.08 2.51
C LYS A 303 -14.52 15.77 1.93
N LYS A 304 -14.36 15.58 0.61
CA LYS A 304 -14.76 14.32 -0.05
C LYS A 304 -13.89 13.16 0.43
N PHE A 305 -12.59 13.38 0.57
CA PHE A 305 -11.67 12.37 1.10
C PHE A 305 -12.06 11.93 2.51
N TYR A 306 -12.24 12.86 3.44
CA TYR A 306 -12.62 12.48 4.80
C TYR A 306 -14.01 11.84 4.89
N SER A 307 -14.95 12.27 4.03
CA SER A 307 -16.23 11.58 3.89
C SER A 307 -16.07 10.14 3.36
N ASN A 308 -15.07 9.87 2.51
CA ASN A 308 -14.74 8.52 2.08
C ASN A 308 -14.10 7.72 3.21
N VAL A 309 -13.15 8.30 3.94
CA VAL A 309 -12.49 7.67 5.10
C VAL A 309 -13.51 7.31 6.19
N ALA A 310 -14.48 8.17 6.46
CA ALA A 310 -15.56 7.89 7.41
C ALA A 310 -16.41 6.66 7.05
N THR A 311 -16.34 6.18 5.81
CA THR A 311 -17.00 4.92 5.41
C THR A 311 -16.21 3.66 5.77
N LEU A 312 -14.92 3.77 6.08
CA LEU A 312 -14.06 2.62 6.41
C LEU A 312 -14.48 1.98 7.74
N PRO A 313 -14.37 0.66 7.89
CA PRO A 313 -14.49 -0.01 9.19
C PRO A 313 -13.22 0.25 10.01
N LEU A 314 -13.33 1.10 11.02
CA LEU A 314 -12.24 1.56 11.88
C LEU A 314 -12.42 1.06 13.32
N ASP A 315 -11.33 1.10 14.09
CA ASP A 315 -11.33 0.95 15.54
C ASP A 315 -10.33 1.96 16.16
N SER A 316 -10.29 2.04 17.46
CA SER A 316 -9.43 2.97 18.21
C SER A 316 -7.92 2.76 17.98
N LYS A 317 -7.52 1.71 17.25
CA LYS A 317 -6.14 1.43 16.86
C LYS A 317 -5.88 1.72 15.39
N SER A 318 -6.89 2.10 14.63
CA SER A 318 -6.75 2.45 13.21
C SER A 318 -5.98 3.78 13.09
N VAL A 319 -4.88 3.80 12.35
CA VAL A 319 -4.01 4.97 12.25
C VAL A 319 -3.76 5.38 10.81
N PHE A 320 -3.65 6.68 10.58
CA PHE A 320 -2.95 7.22 9.43
C PHE A 320 -1.44 7.15 9.65
N ILE A 321 -0.71 6.83 8.58
CA ILE A 321 0.73 7.03 8.46
C ILE A 321 0.89 8.25 7.55
N ARG A 322 1.39 9.35 8.10
CA ARG A 322 1.39 10.65 7.44
C ARG A 322 2.77 11.27 7.48
N PRO A 323 3.39 11.60 6.33
CA PRO A 323 4.64 12.33 6.31
C PRO A 323 4.39 13.80 6.64
N LEU A 324 5.30 14.40 7.38
CA LEU A 324 5.43 15.83 7.55
C LEU A 324 6.63 16.33 6.77
N ILE A 325 6.43 17.40 5.98
CA ILE A 325 7.49 18.04 5.23
C ILE A 325 7.94 19.29 5.97
N ASN A 326 9.23 19.35 6.31
CA ASN A 326 9.84 20.58 6.81
C ASN A 326 10.32 21.43 5.63
N THR A 327 9.54 22.42 5.23
CA THR A 327 9.87 23.30 4.10
C THR A 327 10.92 24.38 4.43
N GLY A 328 11.41 24.43 5.69
CA GLY A 328 12.39 25.45 6.10
C GLY A 328 11.87 26.91 6.12
N THR A 329 10.63 27.15 5.72
CA THR A 329 10.04 28.50 5.58
C THR A 329 9.16 28.94 6.75
N GLY A 330 9.52 28.53 7.96
CA GLY A 330 9.15 29.33 9.14
C GLY A 330 7.87 28.95 9.89
N THR A 331 6.96 28.15 9.38
CA THR A 331 5.71 27.83 10.11
C THR A 331 5.62 26.38 10.59
N TYR A 332 6.38 25.48 9.97
CA TYR A 332 6.41 24.06 10.37
C TYR A 332 7.64 23.69 11.23
N THR A 333 8.57 24.64 11.45
CA THR A 333 9.84 24.41 12.15
C THR A 333 9.75 24.31 13.68
N SER A 334 8.58 24.51 14.25
CA SER A 334 8.38 24.50 15.72
C SER A 334 7.78 23.22 16.27
N SER A 335 7.52 22.21 15.43
CA SER A 335 7.12 20.91 15.96
C SER A 335 8.30 20.27 16.68
N PRO A 336 8.18 19.89 17.97
CA PRO A 336 9.22 19.17 18.69
C PRO A 336 9.54 17.80 18.08
N LEU A 337 8.79 17.37 17.07
CA LEU A 337 8.92 16.11 16.35
C LEU A 337 9.97 16.15 15.24
N PHE A 338 10.40 17.35 14.78
CA PHE A 338 11.42 17.44 13.74
C PHE A 338 12.83 17.19 14.30
N ARG A 339 13.51 16.20 13.75
CA ARG A 339 14.94 16.02 13.97
C ARG A 339 15.73 17.11 13.24
N SER A 340 16.71 17.67 13.93
CA SER A 340 17.63 18.63 13.31
C SER A 340 18.32 17.98 12.10
N GLY A 341 18.12 18.56 10.91
CA GLY A 341 18.76 18.13 9.66
C GLY A 341 17.90 17.26 8.74
N PHE A 342 16.70 16.81 9.16
CA PHE A 342 15.78 16.08 8.29
C PHE A 342 14.69 16.98 7.72
N HIS A 343 14.40 16.80 6.42
CA HIS A 343 13.32 17.51 5.73
C HIS A 343 11.97 16.79 5.85
N TRP A 344 11.96 15.54 6.31
CA TRP A 344 10.81 14.67 6.42
C TRP A 344 10.72 14.05 7.81
N ASP A 345 9.52 13.93 8.32
CA ASP A 345 9.18 13.10 9.47
C ASP A 345 7.91 12.32 9.14
N THR A 346 7.67 11.20 9.83
CA THR A 346 6.48 10.39 9.62
C THR A 346 5.74 10.23 10.94
N LEU A 347 4.46 10.58 10.95
CA LEU A 347 3.60 10.53 12.13
C LEU A 347 2.54 9.45 12.01
N LEU A 348 2.18 8.88 13.17
CA LEU A 348 0.96 8.10 13.34
C LEU A 348 -0.12 9.01 13.92
N PHE A 349 -1.31 8.94 13.33
CA PHE A 349 -2.45 9.70 13.78
C PHE A 349 -3.71 8.82 13.85
N PRO A 350 -4.45 8.75 14.99
CA PRO A 350 -5.69 7.98 15.07
C PRO A 350 -6.71 8.47 14.05
N ILE A 351 -7.24 7.56 13.23
CA ILE A 351 -8.20 7.95 12.18
C ILE A 351 -9.52 8.40 12.79
N GLU A 352 -9.96 7.77 13.88
CA GLU A 352 -11.21 8.12 14.57
C GLU A 352 -11.17 9.57 15.10
N ASP A 353 -10.03 10.05 15.62
CA ASP A 353 -9.88 11.41 16.12
C ASP A 353 -9.97 12.43 14.98
N LEU A 354 -9.40 12.10 13.81
CA LEU A 354 -9.53 12.95 12.64
C LEU A 354 -10.99 13.02 12.16
N ILE A 355 -11.69 11.90 12.12
CA ILE A 355 -13.11 11.87 11.71
C ILE A 355 -13.95 12.67 12.70
N ALA A 356 -13.70 12.55 14.01
CA ALA A 356 -14.39 13.35 15.01
C ALA A 356 -14.15 14.85 14.84
N ALA A 357 -12.91 15.25 14.53
CA ALA A 357 -12.58 16.65 14.23
C ALA A 357 -13.24 17.13 12.92
N PHE A 358 -13.33 16.27 11.92
CA PHE A 358 -14.02 16.57 10.67
C PHE A 358 -15.54 16.76 10.89
N ASP A 359 -16.19 15.86 11.61
CA ASP A 359 -17.63 15.89 11.88
C ASP A 359 -18.03 17.09 12.75
N THR A 360 -17.12 17.57 13.59
CA THR A 360 -17.31 18.76 14.43
C THR A 360 -16.84 20.06 13.77
N GLU A 361 -16.51 20.03 12.49
CA GLU A 361 -16.07 21.18 11.69
C GLU A 361 -14.83 21.91 12.27
N LEU A 362 -13.93 21.18 12.92
CA LEU A 362 -12.67 21.75 13.45
C LEU A 362 -11.57 21.83 12.40
N ILE A 363 -11.75 21.20 11.23
CA ILE A 363 -10.77 21.18 10.16
C ILE A 363 -11.15 22.19 9.08
N HIS A 364 -10.32 23.21 8.89
CA HIS A 364 -10.49 24.24 7.87
C HIS A 364 -9.29 24.33 6.91
N SER A 365 -8.13 23.79 7.33
CA SER A 365 -6.89 23.84 6.58
C SER A 365 -6.05 22.58 6.80
N TYR A 366 -5.08 22.34 5.93
CA TYR A 366 -4.08 21.30 6.15
C TYR A 366 -3.32 21.48 7.47
N TYR A 367 -3.17 22.72 7.93
CA TYR A 367 -2.47 23.05 9.15
C TYR A 367 -3.20 22.51 10.40
N ASP A 368 -4.53 22.55 10.39
CA ASP A 368 -5.34 22.09 11.52
C ASP A 368 -5.12 20.59 11.79
N ILE A 369 -5.00 19.78 10.72
CA ILE A 369 -4.79 18.33 10.88
C ILE A 369 -3.40 17.96 11.44
N ILE A 370 -2.41 18.83 11.27
CA ILE A 370 -1.07 18.62 11.82
C ILE A 370 -1.02 19.00 13.31
N GLN A 371 -1.90 19.88 13.75
CA GLN A 371 -1.97 20.39 15.12
C GLN A 371 -2.97 19.65 16.01
N LEU A 372 -3.74 18.71 15.46
CA LEU A 372 -4.61 17.88 16.29
C LEU A 372 -3.76 17.18 17.36
N PRO A 373 -4.19 17.16 18.62
CA PRO A 373 -3.45 16.48 19.68
C PRO A 373 -3.33 14.99 19.37
N ASN A 374 -2.11 14.47 19.46
CA ASN A 374 -1.80 13.03 19.37
C ASN A 374 -2.20 12.32 20.64
#